data_31c8161f6d1c68cbd0af99fea8c2bd73
#
_entry.id   31c8161f6d1c68cbd0af99fea8c2bd73
#
_cell.length_a   1.000
_cell.length_b   1.000
_cell.length_c   1.000
_cell.angle_alpha   90.00
_cell.angle_beta   90.00
_cell.angle_gamma   90.00
#
_symmetry.space_group_name_H-M   'P 1'
#
loop_
_entity.id
_entity.type
_entity.pdbx_description
1 polymer ?
#
loop_
_entity_poly.entity_id
_entity_poly.type
_entity_poly.pdbx_seq_one_letter_code
_entity_poly.pdbx_strand_id
1 'polypeptide(L)' 'MKILAFDTCLDKTYITLAEDDKVLRSETIVSDGQNYHSAYLISTIVKVLKELNLTPKDIDMIATDLGPGS' A
#
# COMPACT_ATOMS: atom_id res chain seq x y z
N MET A 1 -16.47 4.23 1.69
CA MET A 1 -15.58 3.11 2.11
C MET A 1 -14.16 3.36 1.63
N LYS A 2 -13.22 3.31 2.54
CA LYS A 2 -11.81 3.48 2.20
C LYS A 2 -11.13 2.13 2.12
N ILE A 3 -10.45 1.91 1.01
CA ILE A 3 -9.80 0.64 0.72
C ILE A 3 -8.31 0.88 0.54
N LEU A 4 -7.51 0.15 1.28
CA LEU A 4 -6.08 0.14 1.10
C LEU A 4 -5.71 -1.15 0.38
N ALA A 5 -5.16 -1.01 -0.81
CA ALA A 5 -4.78 -2.15 -1.62
C ALA A 5 -3.28 -2.14 -1.85
N PHE A 6 -2.66 -3.30 -1.81
CA PHE A 6 -1.28 -3.41 -2.21
C PHE A 6 -1.04 -4.71 -2.96
N ASP A 7 -0.12 -4.60 -3.91
CA ASP A 7 0.23 -5.67 -4.82
C ASP A 7 1.75 -5.78 -4.82
N THR A 8 2.26 -6.94 -4.45
CA THR A 8 3.70 -7.17 -4.40
C THR A 8 4.14 -7.98 -5.62
N CYS A 9 5.06 -7.41 -6.36
CA CYS A 9 5.69 -8.09 -7.48
C CYS A 9 7.14 -8.42 -7.09
N LEU A 10 7.88 -8.99 -8.01
CA LEU A 10 9.25 -9.41 -7.73
C LEU A 10 10.16 -8.26 -7.30
N ASP A 11 10.01 -7.12 -7.93
CA ASP A 11 10.89 -5.98 -7.70
C ASP A 11 10.14 -4.71 -7.33
N LYS A 12 8.83 -4.78 -7.21
CA LYS A 12 8.03 -3.59 -6.93
C LYS A 12 6.85 -3.94 -6.05
N THR A 13 6.44 -2.95 -5.27
CA THR A 13 5.21 -3.04 -4.48
C THR A 13 4.37 -1.82 -4.80
N TYR A 14 3.14 -2.04 -5.17
CA TYR A 14 2.19 -0.97 -5.46
C TYR A 14 1.24 -0.83 -4.30
N ILE A 15 1.06 0.41 -3.84
CA ILE A 15 0.14 0.72 -2.75
C ILE A 15 -0.86 1.72 -3.28
N THR A 16 -2.14 1.42 -3.14
CA THR A 16 -3.21 2.31 -3.58
C THR A 16 -4.19 2.50 -2.46
N LEU A 17 -4.49 3.75 -2.16
CA LEU A 17 -5.56 4.08 -1.23
C LEU A 17 -6.69 4.70 -2.02
N ALA A 18 -7.86 4.09 -1.93
CA ALA A 18 -9.03 4.53 -2.66
C ALA A 18 -10.20 4.75 -1.73
N GLU A 19 -11.06 5.67 -2.10
CA GLU A 19 -12.33 5.91 -1.40
C GLU A 19 -13.44 5.85 -2.43
N ASP A 20 -14.34 4.89 -2.25
CA ASP A 20 -15.42 4.61 -3.19
C ASP A 20 -14.83 4.39 -4.58
N ASP A 21 -15.09 5.27 -5.52
CA ASP A 21 -14.58 5.14 -6.88
C ASP A 21 -13.37 6.01 -7.16
N LYS A 22 -12.81 6.62 -6.12
CA LYS A 22 -11.70 7.57 -6.29
C LYS A 22 -10.41 7.01 -5.74
N VAL A 23 -9.35 7.14 -6.51
CA VAL A 23 -8.01 6.87 -6.00
C VAL A 23 -7.51 8.13 -5.29
N LEU A 24 -7.28 8.02 -3.99
CA LEU A 24 -6.79 9.13 -3.19
C LEU A 24 -5.27 9.24 -3.29
N ARG A 25 -4.59 8.11 -3.36
CA ARG A 25 -3.14 8.08 -3.40
C ARG A 25 -2.66 6.78 -4.00
N SER A 26 -1.57 6.85 -4.74
CA SER A 26 -0.92 5.68 -5.29
C SER A 26 0.58 5.84 -5.12
N GLU A 27 1.23 4.80 -4.59
CA GLU A 27 2.66 4.81 -4.36
C GLU A 27 3.26 3.53 -4.91
N THR A 28 4.51 3.62 -5.37
CA THR A 28 5.26 2.47 -5.85
C THR A 28 6.57 2.40 -5.09
N ILE A 29 6.85 1.25 -4.52
CA ILE A 29 8.13 0.99 -3.86
C ILE A 29 8.93 0.08 -4.76
N VAL A 30 10.12 0.52 -5.15
CA VAL A 30 11.01 -0.28 -5.98
C VAL A 30 12.03 -0.96 -5.08
N SER A 31 12.15 -2.26 -5.24
CA SER A 31 13.13 -3.06 -4.51
C SER A 31 14.28 -3.35 -5.46
N ASP A 32 15.45 -2.88 -5.14
CA ASP A 32 16.61 -2.95 -6.04
C ASP A 32 17.28 -4.33 -6.03
N GLY A 33 16.48 -5.38 -6.02
CA GLY A 33 17.02 -6.72 -5.91
C GLY A 33 17.53 -7.07 -4.53
N GLN A 34 17.42 -6.14 -3.61
CA GLN A 34 17.75 -6.37 -2.22
C GLN A 34 16.58 -6.97 -1.48
N ASN A 35 16.81 -7.41 -0.27
CA ASN A 35 15.74 -7.93 0.55
C ASN A 35 14.70 -6.85 0.79
N TYR A 36 13.48 -7.14 0.39
CA TYR A 36 12.37 -6.26 0.65
C TYR A 36 11.91 -6.48 2.09
N HIS A 37 11.89 -5.43 2.87
CA HIS A 37 11.44 -5.51 4.25
C HIS A 37 10.01 -5.03 4.38
N SER A 38 9.19 -5.80 5.06
CA SER A 38 7.81 -5.42 5.33
C SER A 38 7.74 -4.10 6.09
N ALA A 39 8.79 -3.75 6.81
CA ALA A 39 8.86 -2.45 7.48
C ALA A 39 8.76 -1.29 6.50
N TYR A 40 9.31 -1.45 5.31
CA TYR A 40 9.20 -0.44 4.26
C TYR A 40 7.75 -0.23 3.84
N LEU A 41 7.04 -1.32 3.67
CA LEU A 41 5.63 -1.27 3.30
C LEU A 41 4.84 -0.54 4.38
N ILE A 42 5.05 -0.91 5.63
CA ILE A 42 4.32 -0.32 6.74
C ILE A 42 4.64 1.16 6.88
N SER A 43 5.92 1.55 6.78
CA SER A 43 6.25 2.97 6.91
C SER A 43 5.69 3.79 5.76
N THR A 44 5.62 3.22 4.55
CA THR A 44 5.02 3.92 3.43
C THR A 44 3.52 4.09 3.64
N ILE A 45 2.85 3.07 4.14
CA ILE A 45 1.42 3.16 4.43
C ILE A 45 1.17 4.23 5.49
N VAL A 46 1.94 4.24 6.55
CA VAL A 46 1.82 5.24 7.61
C VAL A 46 2.03 6.64 7.05
N LYS A 47 3.03 6.81 6.21
CA LYS A 47 3.31 8.09 5.58
C LYS A 47 2.13 8.57 4.74
N VAL A 48 1.58 7.69 3.92
CA VAL A 48 0.43 8.03 3.06
C VAL A 48 -0.76 8.44 3.91
N LEU A 49 -1.05 7.67 4.96
CA LEU A 49 -2.16 7.99 5.83
C LEU A 49 -1.98 9.35 6.50
N LYS A 50 -0.78 9.63 6.98
CA LYS A 50 -0.49 10.93 7.61
C LYS A 50 -0.66 12.08 6.65
N GLU A 51 -0.20 11.92 5.42
CA GLU A 51 -0.30 12.97 4.42
C GLU A 51 -1.76 13.27 4.07
N LEU A 52 -2.63 12.30 4.23
CA LEU A 52 -4.05 12.46 3.97
C LEU A 52 -4.87 12.73 5.23
N ASN A 53 -4.19 12.91 6.36
CA ASN A 53 -4.84 13.12 7.66
C ASN A 53 -5.77 11.96 8.04
N LEU A 54 -5.34 10.75 7.74
CA LEU A 54 -6.11 9.55 8.04
C LEU A 54 -5.38 8.72 9.10
N THR A 55 -6.16 7.88 9.77
CA THR A 55 -5.61 6.91 10.72
C THR A 55 -5.91 5.51 10.20
N PRO A 56 -5.24 4.47 10.71
CA PRO A 56 -5.57 3.11 10.32
C PRO A 56 -7.03 2.74 10.54
N LYS A 57 -7.68 3.38 11.51
CA LYS A 57 -9.10 3.13 11.79
C LYS A 57 -10.02 3.62 10.68
N ASP A 58 -9.54 4.53 9.84
CA ASP A 58 -10.32 5.04 8.73
C ASP A 58 -10.37 4.07 7.56
N ILE A 59 -9.54 3.03 7.59
CA ILE A 59 -9.50 2.05 6.52
C ILE A 59 -10.55 1.00 6.78
N ASP A 60 -11.47 0.84 5.84
CA ASP A 60 -12.58 -0.11 5.97
C ASP A 60 -12.23 -1.49 5.45
N MET A 61 -11.32 -1.55 4.48
CA MET A 61 -10.96 -2.82 3.87
C MET A 61 -9.51 -2.80 3.43
N ILE A 62 -8.83 -3.91 3.61
CA ILE A 62 -7.48 -4.09 3.08
C ILE A 62 -7.54 -5.19 2.02
N ALA A 63 -7.09 -4.87 0.82
CA ALA A 63 -7.04 -5.82 -0.28
C ALA A 63 -5.58 -6.08 -0.62
N THR A 64 -5.22 -7.35 -0.68
CA THR A 64 -3.87 -7.73 -1.06
C THR A 64 -3.92 -8.71 -2.21
N ASP A 65 -2.95 -8.60 -3.10
CA ASP A 65 -2.77 -9.59 -4.14
C ASP A 65 -1.66 -10.53 -3.68
N LEU A 66 -2.03 -11.76 -3.38
CA LEU A 66 -1.10 -12.78 -2.96
C LEU A 66 -0.65 -13.59 -4.15
N GLY A 67 -0.26 -12.91 -5.19
CA GLY A 67 0.17 -13.56 -6.41
C GLY A 67 1.35 -14.50 -6.20
N PRO A 68 1.72 -15.22 -7.24
CA PRO A 68 2.72 -16.27 -7.12
C PRO A 68 4.10 -15.79 -6.71
N GLY A 69 4.33 -14.53 -6.66
CA GLY A 69 5.62 -14.01 -6.26
C GLY A 69 5.80 -13.77 -4.78
N SER A 70 4.76 -13.96 -4.03
CA SER A 70 4.82 -13.63 -2.60
C SER A 70 5.37 -14.76 -1.75
#